data_7e72c9c7ecc98d02a17ac763456d98be
#
_entry.id   7e72c9c7ecc98d02a17ac763456d98be
#
_cell.length_a   1.000
_cell.length_b   1.000
_cell.length_c   1.000
_cell.angle_alpha   90.00
_cell.angle_beta   90.00
_cell.angle_gamma   90.00
#
_symmetry.space_group_name_H-M   'P 1'
#
loop_
_entity.id
_entity.type
_entity.pdbx_description
1 polymer ?
#
loop_
_entity_poly.entity_id
_entity_poly.type
_entity_poly.pdbx_seq_one_letter_code
_entity_poly.pdbx_strand_id
1 'polypeptide(L)'
;MFPEKLLEVLKYLNEIKIQIAEDHEDGRVNSIADESTLIKLLVDKYGEENIEEPPARWWWDVKIFGYPFNIKSSGYDAADNFSSKSAILWALTKLSEEDVVKKGRRWQQFQKALESARYDDNGRDYYILSINKNTNEVHLSSLKTLNKLTPNGNNLPFQIKWSDNTVSVKRNHRQAYEFLVGCYKESVKKKMSQHEGYEFL
;
A
#
# COMPACT_ATOMS: atom_id res chain seq x y z
N MET A 1 -8.84 4.44 -13.52
CA MET A 1 -10.00 5.12 -12.87
C MET A 1 -10.42 4.23 -11.73
N PHE A 2 -10.65 4.77 -10.54
CA PHE A 2 -11.09 3.98 -9.39
C PHE A 2 -12.50 3.44 -9.61
N PRO A 3 -12.83 2.25 -9.07
CA PRO A 3 -14.21 1.77 -9.01
C PRO A 3 -15.13 2.79 -8.32
N GLU A 4 -16.35 2.97 -8.83
CA GLU A 4 -17.31 3.95 -8.31
C GLU A 4 -17.61 3.75 -6.81
N LYS A 5 -17.79 2.50 -6.38
CA LYS A 5 -17.98 2.15 -4.96
C LYS A 5 -16.85 2.65 -4.06
N LEU A 6 -15.60 2.66 -4.55
CA LEU A 6 -14.45 3.17 -3.77
C LEU A 6 -14.43 4.71 -3.70
N LEU A 7 -14.95 5.39 -4.72
CA LEU A 7 -15.14 6.84 -4.67
C LEU A 7 -16.25 7.23 -3.69
N GLU A 8 -17.30 6.43 -3.58
CA GLU A 8 -18.35 6.61 -2.55
C GLU A 8 -17.79 6.42 -1.14
N VAL A 9 -16.93 5.42 -0.93
CA VAL A 9 -16.21 5.23 0.35
C VAL A 9 -15.36 6.45 0.68
N LEU A 10 -14.57 6.94 -0.27
CA LEU A 10 -13.74 8.13 -0.07
C LEU A 10 -14.58 9.36 0.31
N LYS A 11 -15.70 9.57 -0.40
CA LYS A 11 -16.63 10.66 -0.12
C LYS A 11 -17.18 10.56 1.30
N TYR A 12 -17.69 9.39 1.68
CA TYR A 12 -18.22 9.13 3.03
C TYR A 12 -17.18 9.43 4.12
N LEU A 13 -15.95 8.91 3.97
CA LEU A 13 -14.89 9.10 4.97
C LEU A 13 -14.51 10.59 5.15
N ASN A 14 -14.52 11.37 4.09
CA ASN A 14 -14.27 12.82 4.16
C ASN A 14 -15.46 13.61 4.73
N GLU A 15 -16.69 13.14 4.54
CA GLU A 15 -17.88 13.78 5.11
C GLU A 15 -17.96 13.63 6.64
N ILE A 16 -17.60 12.45 7.16
CA ILE A 16 -17.66 12.19 8.62
C ILE A 16 -16.51 12.81 9.40
N LYS A 17 -15.47 13.34 8.73
CA LYS A 17 -14.25 13.93 9.34
C LYS A 17 -13.72 13.06 10.47
N ILE A 18 -13.10 11.96 10.14
CA ILE A 18 -12.57 10.98 11.10
C ILE A 18 -11.70 11.70 12.13
N GLN A 19 -12.14 11.71 13.40
CA GLN A 19 -11.31 12.19 14.50
C GLN A 19 -10.35 11.08 14.88
N ILE A 20 -9.08 11.28 14.56
CA ILE A 20 -8.00 10.38 14.94
C ILE A 20 -7.57 10.76 16.35
N ALA A 21 -7.62 9.81 17.28
CA ALA A 21 -7.19 10.04 18.66
C ALA A 21 -5.65 10.18 18.71
N GLU A 22 -5.18 11.29 19.27
CA GLU A 22 -3.73 11.58 19.47
C GLU A 22 -3.23 11.15 20.87
N ASP A 23 -3.67 10.03 21.41
CA ASP A 23 -3.54 9.80 22.87
C ASP A 23 -2.31 9.00 23.32
N HIS A 24 -1.42 8.54 22.42
CA HIS A 24 -0.26 7.73 22.83
C HIS A 24 1.07 8.27 22.28
N GLU A 25 2.12 8.27 23.13
CA GLU A 25 3.50 8.60 22.72
C GLU A 25 4.08 7.62 21.69
N ASP A 26 3.58 6.38 21.63
CA ASP A 26 3.98 5.39 20.63
C ASP A 26 3.10 5.47 19.37
N GLY A 27 3.66 5.97 18.30
CA GLY A 27 2.99 6.10 17.00
C GLY A 27 2.50 4.79 16.38
N ARG A 28 2.99 3.63 16.83
CA ARG A 28 2.50 2.31 16.39
C ARG A 28 1.15 1.99 17.03
N VAL A 29 0.98 2.32 18.31
CA VAL A 29 -0.28 2.11 19.04
C VAL A 29 -1.37 3.00 18.44
N ASN A 30 -1.07 4.25 18.14
CA ASN A 30 -1.98 5.17 17.47
C ASN A 30 -2.42 4.65 16.10
N SER A 31 -1.48 4.10 15.31
CA SER A 31 -1.77 3.57 13.98
C SER A 31 -2.76 2.40 14.02
N ILE A 32 -2.67 1.52 15.01
CA ILE A 32 -3.58 0.39 15.18
C ILE A 32 -4.97 0.86 15.64
N ALA A 33 -5.03 1.84 16.57
CA ALA A 33 -6.30 2.40 17.03
C ALA A 33 -7.03 3.12 15.88
N ASP A 34 -6.31 3.87 15.05
CA ASP A 34 -6.85 4.57 13.88
C ASP A 34 -7.42 3.59 12.84
N GLU A 35 -6.72 2.47 12.59
CA GLU A 35 -7.12 1.42 11.64
C GLU A 35 -8.41 0.73 12.10
N SER A 36 -8.47 0.29 13.36
CA SER A 36 -9.66 -0.39 13.90
C SER A 36 -10.89 0.53 13.97
N THR A 37 -10.70 1.81 14.27
CA THR A 37 -11.77 2.82 14.25
C THR A 37 -12.32 3.01 12.84
N LEU A 38 -11.45 3.11 11.86
CA LEU A 38 -11.83 3.24 10.46
C LEU A 38 -12.62 2.01 9.98
N ILE A 39 -12.12 0.80 10.27
CA ILE A 39 -12.78 -0.45 9.89
C ILE A 39 -14.19 -0.51 10.50
N LYS A 40 -14.33 -0.17 11.78
CA LYS A 40 -15.65 -0.13 12.45
C LYS A 40 -16.62 0.84 11.76
N LEU A 41 -16.17 2.04 11.42
CA LEU A 41 -17.01 3.02 10.69
C LEU A 41 -17.43 2.49 9.31
N LEU A 42 -16.55 1.75 8.62
CA LEU A 42 -16.88 1.12 7.34
C LEU A 42 -17.87 -0.03 7.49
N VAL A 43 -17.72 -0.86 8.52
CA VAL A 43 -18.68 -1.94 8.84
C VAL A 43 -20.05 -1.36 9.18
N ASP A 44 -20.12 -0.34 10.05
CA ASP A 44 -21.37 0.32 10.43
C ASP A 44 -22.09 0.94 9.22
N LYS A 45 -21.34 1.41 8.22
CA LYS A 45 -21.89 2.05 7.01
C LYS A 45 -22.27 1.07 5.91
N TYR A 46 -21.43 0.06 5.66
CA TYR A 46 -21.54 -0.79 4.46
C TYR A 46 -21.90 -2.24 4.75
N GLY A 47 -21.93 -2.66 6.04
CA GLY A 47 -22.22 -4.03 6.46
C GLY A 47 -20.99 -4.94 6.46
N GLU A 48 -21.02 -5.94 7.35
CA GLU A 48 -19.92 -6.93 7.50
C GLU A 48 -19.68 -7.74 6.22
N GLU A 49 -20.72 -7.94 5.40
CA GLU A 49 -20.59 -8.68 4.14
C GLU A 49 -19.76 -7.96 3.07
N ASN A 50 -19.52 -6.66 3.22
CA ASN A 50 -18.75 -5.84 2.30
C ASN A 50 -17.37 -5.45 2.85
N ILE A 51 -17.10 -5.72 4.12
CA ILE A 51 -15.86 -5.37 4.81
C ILE A 51 -15.25 -6.64 5.39
N GLU A 52 -14.11 -7.06 4.86
CA GLU A 52 -13.39 -8.26 5.31
C GLU A 52 -12.14 -7.85 6.09
N GLU A 53 -12.01 -8.33 7.33
CA GLU A 53 -10.80 -8.16 8.12
C GLU A 53 -9.82 -9.30 7.87
N PRO A 54 -8.50 -9.04 7.82
CA PRO A 54 -7.51 -10.07 7.55
C PRO A 54 -7.19 -10.92 8.78
N PRO A 55 -6.61 -12.12 8.57
CA PRO A 55 -5.85 -12.79 9.61
C PRO A 55 -4.70 -11.92 10.12
N ALA A 56 -4.30 -12.10 11.38
CA ALA A 56 -3.20 -11.35 11.97
C ALA A 56 -1.93 -11.36 11.10
N ARG A 57 -1.31 -10.19 10.90
CA ARG A 57 -0.08 -9.99 10.10
C ARG A 57 -0.23 -10.34 8.61
N TRP A 58 -1.41 -10.10 8.06
CA TRP A 58 -1.64 -10.30 6.64
C TRP A 58 -0.98 -9.19 5.79
N TRP A 59 -1.12 -9.24 4.46
CA TRP A 59 -0.50 -8.30 3.53
C TRP A 59 -1.40 -7.14 3.13
N TRP A 60 -2.65 -7.15 3.55
CA TRP A 60 -3.61 -6.04 3.46
C TRP A 60 -4.25 -5.84 4.84
N ASP A 61 -4.74 -4.62 5.10
CA ASP A 61 -5.32 -4.23 6.38
C ASP A 61 -6.84 -4.43 6.41
N VAL A 62 -7.49 -4.27 5.26
CA VAL A 62 -8.93 -4.52 5.09
C VAL A 62 -9.24 -4.79 3.62
N LYS A 63 -10.29 -5.58 3.32
CA LYS A 63 -10.92 -5.55 2.00
C LYS A 63 -12.25 -4.82 2.08
N ILE A 64 -12.47 -3.90 1.16
CA ILE A 64 -13.69 -3.12 1.02
C ILE A 64 -14.30 -3.50 -0.33
N PHE A 65 -15.50 -4.08 -0.32
CA PHE A 65 -16.13 -4.65 -1.53
C PHE A 65 -15.23 -5.64 -2.28
N GLY A 66 -14.43 -6.42 -1.56
CA GLY A 66 -13.48 -7.38 -2.12
C GLY A 66 -12.16 -6.78 -2.63
N TYR A 67 -11.98 -5.47 -2.59
CA TYR A 67 -10.73 -4.80 -2.95
C TYR A 67 -9.79 -4.72 -1.75
N PRO A 68 -8.52 -5.17 -1.86
CA PRO A 68 -7.56 -5.12 -0.75
C PRO A 68 -6.99 -3.71 -0.57
N PHE A 69 -6.96 -3.26 0.68
CA PHE A 69 -6.47 -1.95 1.08
C PHE A 69 -5.33 -2.03 2.09
N ASN A 70 -4.50 -1.01 2.04
CA ASN A 70 -3.65 -0.58 3.15
C ASN A 70 -4.19 0.74 3.72
N ILE A 71 -4.27 0.81 5.03
CA ILE A 71 -4.65 2.03 5.75
C ILE A 71 -3.37 2.69 6.27
N LYS A 72 -3.23 3.98 6.04
CA LYS A 72 -2.11 4.78 6.53
C LYS A 72 -2.59 6.07 7.15
N SER A 73 -2.08 6.35 8.35
CA SER A 73 -2.32 7.57 9.07
C SER A 73 -0.98 8.23 9.39
N SER A 74 -0.73 9.42 8.85
CA SER A 74 0.56 10.11 9.01
C SER A 74 0.43 11.63 8.88
N GLY A 75 1.49 12.35 9.31
CA GLY A 75 1.61 13.80 9.11
C GLY A 75 1.94 14.21 7.67
N TYR A 76 1.84 13.33 6.69
CA TYR A 76 2.03 13.50 5.24
C TYR A 76 3.44 13.90 4.79
N ASP A 77 4.19 14.68 5.56
CA ASP A 77 5.53 15.16 5.18
C ASP A 77 6.67 14.23 5.58
N ALA A 78 6.42 13.28 6.47
CA ALA A 78 7.36 12.22 6.79
C ALA A 78 7.40 11.14 5.70
N ALA A 79 8.56 10.50 5.54
CA ALA A 79 8.70 9.35 4.65
C ALA A 79 8.29 8.08 5.38
N ASP A 80 7.28 7.40 4.88
CA ASP A 80 6.82 6.10 5.38
C ASP A 80 7.44 4.94 4.60
N ASN A 81 7.74 3.86 5.30
CA ASN A 81 8.00 2.59 4.66
C ASN A 81 6.71 2.06 4.04
N PHE A 82 6.75 1.72 2.76
CA PHE A 82 5.53 1.43 2.03
C PHE A 82 5.59 0.15 1.22
N SER A 83 4.46 -0.53 1.24
CA SER A 83 4.10 -1.71 0.48
C SER A 83 4.85 -2.99 0.87
N SER A 84 4.11 -4.07 0.81
CA SER A 84 4.65 -5.41 0.89
C SER A 84 4.94 -5.97 -0.51
N LYS A 85 5.84 -6.95 -0.60
CA LYS A 85 6.07 -7.70 -1.83
C LYS A 85 4.81 -8.41 -2.32
N SER A 86 3.96 -8.86 -1.41
CA SER A 86 2.68 -9.51 -1.74
C SER A 86 1.70 -8.54 -2.40
N ALA A 87 1.59 -7.30 -1.91
CA ALA A 87 0.75 -6.28 -2.53
C ALA A 87 1.21 -5.92 -3.95
N ILE A 88 2.53 -5.84 -4.17
CA ILE A 88 3.09 -5.60 -5.51
C ILE A 88 2.77 -6.77 -6.46
N LEU A 89 2.94 -8.03 -5.99
CA LEU A 89 2.58 -9.19 -6.78
C LEU A 89 1.09 -9.24 -7.08
N TRP A 90 0.23 -8.91 -6.10
CA TRP A 90 -1.21 -8.84 -6.33
C TRP A 90 -1.58 -7.83 -7.41
N ALA A 91 -1.04 -6.63 -7.33
CA ALA A 91 -1.33 -5.58 -8.31
C ALA A 91 -0.81 -5.91 -9.72
N LEU A 92 0.31 -6.63 -9.83
CA LEU A 92 1.00 -6.83 -11.11
C LEU A 92 0.82 -8.24 -11.72
N THR A 93 0.26 -9.21 -10.98
CA THR A 93 0.17 -10.60 -11.47
C THR A 93 -1.25 -11.16 -11.33
N LYS A 94 -1.51 -12.32 -11.96
CA LYS A 94 -2.75 -13.12 -11.81
C LYS A 94 -2.65 -14.17 -10.69
N LEU A 95 -1.62 -14.09 -9.84
CA LEU A 95 -1.43 -15.05 -8.75
C LEU A 95 -2.59 -15.01 -7.75
N SER A 96 -2.89 -16.16 -7.13
CA SER A 96 -3.84 -16.24 -6.02
C SER A 96 -3.31 -15.51 -4.78
N GLU A 97 -4.17 -15.24 -3.79
CA GLU A 97 -3.75 -14.65 -2.52
C GLU A 97 -2.69 -15.50 -1.80
N GLU A 98 -2.87 -16.81 -1.80
CA GLU A 98 -1.90 -17.74 -1.21
C GLU A 98 -0.53 -17.67 -1.92
N ASP A 99 -0.53 -17.61 -3.25
CA ASP A 99 0.69 -17.54 -4.05
C ASP A 99 1.42 -16.22 -3.88
N VAL A 100 0.73 -15.08 -3.79
CA VAL A 100 1.38 -13.80 -3.55
C VAL A 100 2.05 -13.76 -2.16
N VAL A 101 1.43 -14.37 -1.15
CA VAL A 101 2.03 -14.51 0.19
C VAL A 101 3.26 -15.42 0.14
N LYS A 102 3.13 -16.61 -0.46
CA LYS A 102 4.21 -17.60 -0.57
C LYS A 102 5.42 -17.04 -1.32
N LYS A 103 5.20 -16.44 -2.48
CA LYS A 103 6.27 -15.86 -3.31
C LYS A 103 6.82 -14.56 -2.76
N GLY A 104 6.00 -13.76 -2.10
CA GLY A 104 6.42 -12.52 -1.43
C GLY A 104 7.39 -12.72 -0.27
N ARG A 105 7.39 -13.88 0.39
CA ARG A 105 8.30 -14.18 1.51
C ARG A 105 9.77 -14.32 1.09
N ARG A 106 10.05 -14.75 -0.14
CA ARG A 106 11.40 -15.07 -0.63
C ARG A 106 11.78 -14.17 -1.79
N TRP A 107 12.90 -13.43 -1.67
CA TRP A 107 13.35 -12.49 -2.68
C TRP A 107 13.48 -13.08 -4.09
N GLN A 108 14.09 -14.25 -4.23
CA GLN A 108 14.26 -14.90 -5.54
C GLN A 108 12.91 -15.25 -6.19
N GLN A 109 11.95 -15.74 -5.40
CA GLN A 109 10.61 -16.09 -5.90
C GLN A 109 9.82 -14.83 -6.28
N PHE A 110 9.95 -13.77 -5.49
CA PHE A 110 9.37 -12.46 -5.78
C PHE A 110 9.91 -11.89 -7.09
N GLN A 111 11.24 -11.87 -7.26
CA GLN A 111 11.86 -11.39 -8.50
C GLN A 111 11.40 -12.18 -9.72
N LYS A 112 11.46 -13.52 -9.65
CA LYS A 112 11.01 -14.39 -10.74
C LYS A 112 9.54 -14.16 -11.11
N ALA A 113 8.67 -13.95 -10.10
CA ALA A 113 7.27 -13.64 -10.35
C ALA A 113 7.08 -12.26 -10.99
N LEU A 114 7.88 -11.26 -10.62
CA LEU A 114 7.87 -9.96 -11.27
C LEU A 114 8.33 -10.00 -12.73
N GLU A 115 9.33 -10.79 -13.07
CA GLU A 115 9.81 -10.92 -14.47
C GLU A 115 8.70 -11.37 -15.41
N SER A 116 7.84 -12.30 -14.96
CA SER A 116 6.69 -12.78 -15.74
C SER A 116 5.50 -11.80 -15.78
N ALA A 117 5.46 -10.83 -14.87
CA ALA A 117 4.30 -9.94 -14.70
C ALA A 117 4.17 -8.82 -15.74
N ARG A 118 5.20 -8.56 -16.55
CA ARG A 118 5.27 -7.41 -17.46
C ARG A 118 4.09 -7.29 -18.42
N TYR A 119 3.55 -8.42 -18.85
CA TYR A 119 2.47 -8.51 -19.83
C TYR A 119 1.17 -9.06 -19.23
N ASP A 120 1.12 -9.19 -17.91
CA ASP A 120 0.07 -9.88 -17.19
C ASP A 120 -1.02 -8.91 -16.68
N ASP A 121 -1.63 -8.15 -17.61
CA ASP A 121 -2.73 -7.24 -17.23
C ASP A 121 -3.90 -8.04 -16.67
N ASN A 122 -4.11 -7.90 -15.36
CA ASN A 122 -5.07 -8.65 -14.59
C ASN A 122 -6.28 -7.81 -14.13
N GLY A 123 -6.31 -6.52 -14.46
CA GLY A 123 -7.33 -5.58 -13.97
C GLY A 123 -7.30 -5.34 -12.45
N ARG A 124 -6.37 -5.98 -11.69
CA ARG A 124 -6.26 -5.82 -10.24
C ARG A 124 -5.44 -4.61 -9.87
N ASP A 125 -5.66 -4.14 -8.64
CA ASP A 125 -4.81 -3.14 -8.00
C ASP A 125 -4.78 -3.38 -6.49
N TYR A 126 -3.90 -2.68 -5.80
CA TYR A 126 -3.82 -2.63 -4.35
C TYR A 126 -4.05 -1.20 -3.92
N TYR A 127 -5.10 -0.99 -3.15
CA TYR A 127 -5.57 0.36 -2.83
C TYR A 127 -4.99 0.85 -1.51
N ILE A 128 -4.97 2.15 -1.35
CA ILE A 128 -4.46 2.81 -0.17
C ILE A 128 -5.44 3.90 0.26
N LEU A 129 -5.87 3.85 1.51
CA LEU A 129 -6.50 4.97 2.20
C LEU A 129 -5.43 5.65 3.06
N SER A 130 -5.02 6.85 2.69
CA SER A 130 -4.09 7.64 3.50
C SER A 130 -4.84 8.78 4.19
N ILE A 131 -4.71 8.85 5.52
CA ILE A 131 -5.36 9.83 6.37
C ILE A 131 -4.30 10.85 6.80
N ASN A 132 -4.52 12.11 6.50
CA ASN A 132 -3.69 13.20 6.96
C ASN A 132 -4.05 13.57 8.39
N LYS A 133 -3.19 13.26 9.36
CA LYS A 133 -3.43 13.57 10.78
C LYS A 133 -3.59 15.07 11.08
N ASN A 134 -3.05 15.93 10.24
CA ASN A 134 -3.11 17.38 10.45
C ASN A 134 -4.44 17.99 9.98
N THR A 135 -5.08 17.40 8.94
CA THR A 135 -6.30 17.94 8.33
C THR A 135 -7.50 17.01 8.45
N ASN A 136 -7.29 15.76 8.86
CA ASN A 136 -8.26 14.66 8.84
C ASN A 136 -8.81 14.34 7.44
N GLU A 137 -8.14 14.80 6.40
CA GLU A 137 -8.49 14.45 5.02
C GLU A 137 -8.05 13.04 4.69
N VAL A 138 -8.93 12.32 4.01
CA VAL A 138 -8.67 10.97 3.49
C VAL A 138 -8.41 11.05 2.00
N HIS A 139 -7.32 10.44 1.54
CA HIS A 139 -7.02 10.32 0.12
C HIS A 139 -7.02 8.85 -0.30
N LEU A 140 -7.59 8.59 -1.48
CA LEU A 140 -7.57 7.29 -2.14
C LEU A 140 -6.50 7.28 -3.22
N SER A 141 -5.60 6.32 -3.12
CA SER A 141 -4.62 6.01 -4.15
C SER A 141 -4.54 4.50 -4.37
N SER A 142 -3.73 4.07 -5.32
CA SER A 142 -3.42 2.66 -5.53
C SER A 142 -1.98 2.50 -6.00
N LEU A 143 -1.41 1.32 -5.88
CA LEU A 143 -0.04 1.06 -6.36
C LEU A 143 0.18 1.52 -7.80
N LYS A 144 -0.80 1.30 -8.68
CA LYS A 144 -0.68 1.69 -10.09
C LYS A 144 -0.86 3.21 -10.33
N THR A 145 -1.46 3.93 -9.37
CA THR A 145 -1.78 5.36 -9.53
C THR A 145 -0.90 6.30 -8.70
N LEU A 146 -0.02 5.78 -7.86
CA LEU A 146 0.92 6.60 -7.08
C LEU A 146 1.74 7.53 -8.00
N ASN A 147 1.86 8.79 -7.60
CA ASN A 147 2.65 9.76 -8.36
C ASN A 147 4.15 9.52 -8.18
N LYS A 148 4.61 9.31 -6.94
CA LYS A 148 6.03 9.19 -6.62
C LYS A 148 6.30 8.12 -5.57
N LEU A 149 7.34 7.34 -5.81
CA LEU A 149 7.94 6.40 -4.88
C LEU A 149 9.44 6.67 -4.74
N THR A 150 9.96 6.45 -3.55
CA THR A 150 11.41 6.55 -3.28
C THR A 150 11.99 5.16 -3.05
N PRO A 151 13.14 4.83 -3.67
CA PRO A 151 13.82 3.57 -3.43
C PRO A 151 14.25 3.41 -1.98
N ASN A 152 13.98 2.22 -1.39
CA ASN A 152 14.35 1.87 -0.03
C ASN A 152 15.30 0.66 -0.01
N GLY A 153 16.54 0.86 0.39
CA GLY A 153 17.55 -0.20 0.54
C GLY A 153 17.38 -1.07 1.79
N ASN A 154 16.47 -0.72 2.70
CA ASN A 154 16.27 -1.43 3.98
C ASN A 154 15.33 -2.66 3.84
N ASN A 155 14.26 -2.71 4.62
CA ASN A 155 13.40 -3.90 4.73
C ASN A 155 12.27 -3.95 3.72
N LEU A 156 11.78 -2.81 3.27
CA LEU A 156 10.65 -2.72 2.34
C LEU A 156 11.11 -2.23 0.96
N PRO A 157 10.42 -2.60 -0.11
CA PRO A 157 10.78 -2.21 -1.47
C PRO A 157 10.80 -0.71 -1.70
N PHE A 158 9.94 0.04 -1.01
CA PHE A 158 9.71 1.47 -1.25
C PHE A 158 9.61 2.28 0.02
N GLN A 159 9.88 3.58 -0.13
CA GLN A 159 9.40 4.64 0.77
C GLN A 159 8.45 5.56 0.01
N ILE A 160 7.50 6.13 0.73
CA ILE A 160 6.51 7.04 0.19
C ILE A 160 6.40 8.29 1.08
N LYS A 161 6.19 9.44 0.45
CA LYS A 161 5.75 10.65 1.10
C LYS A 161 4.33 10.93 0.61
N TRP A 162 3.37 11.00 1.53
CA TRP A 162 1.95 11.07 1.15
C TRP A 162 1.59 12.38 0.48
N SER A 163 2.24 13.50 0.88
CA SER A 163 2.07 14.79 0.23
C SER A 163 2.45 14.80 -1.27
N ASP A 164 3.35 13.91 -1.70
CA ASP A 164 3.69 13.72 -3.12
C ASP A 164 2.63 12.90 -3.87
N ASN A 165 1.66 12.28 -3.17
CA ASN A 165 0.75 11.26 -3.71
C ASN A 165 -0.75 11.61 -3.52
N THR A 166 -1.08 12.87 -3.25
CA THR A 166 -2.47 13.36 -3.17
C THR A 166 -3.16 13.41 -4.52
N VAL A 167 -2.40 13.42 -5.61
CA VAL A 167 -2.90 13.40 -6.98
C VAL A 167 -2.51 12.08 -7.65
N SER A 168 -3.51 11.36 -8.16
CA SER A 168 -3.32 10.09 -8.86
C SER A 168 -2.83 10.28 -10.28
N VAL A 169 -1.88 9.45 -10.71
CA VAL A 169 -1.37 9.39 -12.09
C VAL A 169 -2.00 8.20 -12.81
N LYS A 170 -2.65 8.45 -13.94
CA LYS A 170 -3.23 7.38 -14.75
C LYS A 170 -2.13 6.64 -15.50
N ARG A 171 -2.03 5.33 -15.27
CA ARG A 171 -1.12 4.40 -15.95
C ARG A 171 -1.87 3.18 -16.48
N ASN A 172 -1.49 2.69 -17.64
CA ASN A 172 -1.84 1.33 -18.04
C ASN A 172 -0.95 0.32 -17.28
N HIS A 173 -1.26 -0.96 -17.40
CA HIS A 173 -0.53 -2.02 -16.69
C HIS A 173 0.99 -1.97 -16.93
N ARG A 174 1.41 -1.83 -18.19
CA ARG A 174 2.83 -1.78 -18.55
C ARG A 174 3.55 -0.60 -17.93
N GLN A 175 2.94 0.59 -17.97
CA GLN A 175 3.50 1.80 -17.35
C GLN A 175 3.59 1.66 -15.83
N ALA A 176 2.56 1.07 -15.21
CA ALA A 176 2.57 0.78 -13.76
C ALA A 176 3.66 -0.24 -13.39
N TYR A 177 3.81 -1.29 -14.19
CA TYR A 177 4.90 -2.26 -14.03
C TYR A 177 6.27 -1.59 -14.10
N GLU A 178 6.52 -0.79 -15.14
CA GLU A 178 7.80 -0.09 -15.33
C GLU A 178 8.10 0.88 -14.17
N PHE A 179 7.09 1.59 -13.68
CA PHE A 179 7.20 2.49 -12.52
C PHE A 179 7.57 1.73 -11.24
N LEU A 180 6.81 0.69 -10.88
CA LEU A 180 7.01 -0.07 -9.64
C LEU A 180 8.31 -0.87 -9.68
N VAL A 181 8.58 -1.57 -10.78
CA VAL A 181 9.78 -2.40 -10.92
C VAL A 181 11.03 -1.53 -11.08
N GLY A 182 10.91 -0.36 -11.71
CA GLY A 182 12.00 0.64 -11.78
C GLY A 182 12.43 1.08 -10.38
N CYS A 183 11.49 1.52 -9.55
CA CYS A 183 11.78 1.90 -8.17
C CYS A 183 12.33 0.73 -7.33
N TYR A 184 11.79 -0.47 -7.51
CA TYR A 184 12.29 -1.68 -6.85
C TYR A 184 13.75 -2.00 -7.21
N LYS A 185 14.13 -1.92 -8.50
CA LYS A 185 15.51 -2.12 -8.94
C LYS A 185 16.48 -1.15 -8.28
N GLU A 186 16.10 0.12 -8.16
CA GLU A 186 16.91 1.11 -7.46
C GLU A 186 17.01 0.82 -5.95
N SER A 187 15.94 0.28 -5.34
CA SER A 187 15.98 -0.19 -3.95
C SER A 187 16.98 -1.34 -3.75
N VAL A 188 17.02 -2.28 -4.69
CA VAL A 188 18.00 -3.38 -4.67
C VAL A 188 19.42 -2.86 -4.82
N LYS A 189 19.67 -1.93 -5.75
CA LYS A 189 21.00 -1.30 -5.92
C LYS A 189 21.46 -0.62 -4.63
N LYS A 190 20.58 0.19 -3.99
CA LYS A 190 20.87 0.83 -2.69
C LYS A 190 21.22 -0.19 -1.62
N LYS A 191 20.51 -1.31 -1.58
CA LYS A 191 20.81 -2.38 -0.62
C LYS A 191 22.17 -3.02 -0.89
N MET A 192 22.50 -3.27 -2.14
CA MET A 192 23.80 -3.86 -2.52
C MET A 192 24.95 -2.93 -2.17
N SER A 193 24.87 -1.64 -2.52
CA SER A 193 25.92 -0.67 -2.23
C SER A 193 26.19 -0.46 -0.73
N GLN A 194 25.21 -0.73 0.12
CA GLN A 194 25.40 -0.70 1.57
C GLN A 194 26.28 -1.88 2.08
N HIS A 195 26.38 -2.96 1.31
CA HIS A 195 27.19 -4.13 1.65
C HIS A 195 28.58 -4.11 1.00
N GLU A 196 28.79 -3.33 -0.05
CA GLU A 196 30.09 -3.19 -0.73
C GLU A 196 31.16 -2.47 0.12
N GLY A 197 30.75 -1.79 1.21
CA GLY A 197 31.66 -1.14 2.17
C GLY A 197 32.15 -2.03 3.34
N TYR A 198 31.68 -3.26 3.43
CA TYR A 198 32.19 -4.22 4.40
C TYR A 198 33.31 -5.03 3.74
N GLU A 199 34.54 -4.49 3.72
CA GLU A 199 35.71 -5.34 3.64
C GLU A 199 35.74 -6.20 4.88
N PHE A 200 35.74 -7.50 4.69
CA PHE A 200 35.91 -8.47 5.78
C PHE A 200 37.27 -8.21 6.43
N LEU A 201 37.26 -7.70 7.67
CA LEU A 201 38.42 -7.64 8.55
C LEU A 201 38.83 -9.06 8.94
#